data_baca416b9847f7ce8035231691b09540
#
_entry.id   baca416b9847f7ce8035231691b09540
#
_cell.length_a   1.000
_cell.length_b   1.000
_cell.length_c   1.000
_cell.angle_alpha   90.00
_cell.angle_beta   90.00
_cell.angle_gamma   90.00
#
_symmetry.space_group_name_H-M   'P 1'
#
loop_
_entity.id
_entity.type
_entity.pdbx_description
1 polymer ?
#
loop_
_entity_poly.entity_id
_entity_poly.type
_entity_poly.pdbx_seq_one_letter_code
_entity_poly.pdbx_strand_id
1 'polypeptide(L)'
;MAATKRMSAVVIAAMMAVVALAGCDGSSSADSTTNSLPDGVHFGFATAFADGELTFTEAEIFTGDEAIAEAAKDGEPEPPNDFYIRRSEGEPLTLTVANDASVSVIGSDTIQPTESSVTELASFFAGEGDIAGTYSFASGVTEFGWSTDITVRDGVVVGLAEYYLP
;
A
#
# COMPACT_ATOMS: atom_id res chain seq x y z
N MET A 1 -28.62 65.17 5.47
CA MET A 1 -28.26 65.70 4.15
C MET A 1 -28.21 64.59 3.17
N ALA A 2 -29.14 64.62 2.37
CA ALA A 2 -29.56 63.96 1.19
C ALA A 2 -28.52 63.95 0.07
N ALA A 3 -28.41 62.87 -0.67
CA ALA A 3 -28.36 62.93 -2.14
C ALA A 3 -28.45 61.50 -2.72
N THR A 4 -29.59 61.29 -3.26
CA THR A 4 -30.09 60.30 -4.20
C THR A 4 -29.51 60.55 -5.60
N LYS A 5 -29.19 59.50 -6.38
CA LYS A 5 -29.35 59.45 -7.86
C LYS A 5 -29.02 58.04 -8.38
N ARG A 6 -30.01 57.28 -8.72
CA ARG A 6 -30.76 57.09 -10.01
C ARG A 6 -29.91 56.46 -11.13
N MET A 7 -30.28 55.22 -11.40
CA MET A 7 -30.82 54.68 -12.67
C MET A 7 -29.92 54.72 -13.91
N SER A 8 -29.65 53.53 -14.48
CA SER A 8 -30.14 53.22 -15.83
C SER A 8 -30.00 51.73 -16.13
N ALA A 9 -31.10 51.16 -16.48
CA ALA A 9 -31.22 49.83 -17.08
C ALA A 9 -30.87 49.95 -18.59
N VAL A 10 -30.14 48.97 -19.11
CA VAL A 10 -30.11 48.69 -20.55
C VAL A 10 -30.34 47.19 -20.72
N VAL A 11 -31.54 46.89 -21.19
CA VAL A 11 -31.94 45.59 -21.72
C VAL A 11 -31.50 45.57 -23.18
N ILE A 12 -30.70 44.60 -23.59
CA ILE A 12 -30.58 44.19 -24.98
C ILE A 12 -30.73 42.68 -25.05
N ALA A 13 -31.84 42.30 -25.64
CA ALA A 13 -32.19 40.95 -26.04
C ALA A 13 -31.62 40.64 -27.43
N ALA A 14 -31.48 39.37 -27.69
CA ALA A 14 -31.35 38.63 -28.96
C ALA A 14 -29.95 38.06 -29.19
N MET A 15 -29.74 36.86 -29.56
CA MET A 15 -30.37 35.94 -30.47
C MET A 15 -29.78 34.54 -30.30
N MET A 16 -30.60 33.53 -30.49
CA MET A 16 -30.31 32.13 -30.62
C MET A 16 -29.20 31.82 -31.64
N ALA A 17 -28.30 30.90 -31.27
CA ALA A 17 -27.71 29.98 -32.23
C ALA A 17 -27.57 28.61 -31.52
N VAL A 18 -28.51 27.73 -31.83
CA VAL A 18 -28.41 26.30 -31.57
C VAL A 18 -27.39 25.76 -32.57
N VAL A 19 -26.22 25.36 -32.07
CA VAL A 19 -25.32 24.45 -32.80
C VAL A 19 -25.34 23.15 -32.06
N ALA A 20 -26.13 22.22 -32.55
CA ALA A 20 -26.00 20.80 -32.23
C ALA A 20 -24.71 20.29 -32.87
N LEU A 21 -23.71 20.05 -32.06
CA LEU A 21 -22.59 19.22 -32.40
C LEU A 21 -22.73 17.93 -31.60
N ALA A 22 -23.28 16.96 -32.27
CA ALA A 22 -23.13 15.54 -31.87
C ALA A 22 -21.64 15.21 -31.94
N GLY A 23 -21.17 14.53 -30.90
CA GLY A 23 -19.94 13.86 -31.09
C GLY A 23 -19.08 13.71 -29.84
N CYS A 24 -18.85 12.48 -29.57
CA CYS A 24 -17.85 11.90 -28.69
C CYS A 24 -18.18 11.95 -27.19
N ASP A 25 -18.87 10.90 -26.81
CA ASP A 25 -18.64 10.22 -25.54
C ASP A 25 -17.13 9.95 -25.40
N GLY A 26 -16.41 10.94 -24.97
CA GLY A 26 -15.18 10.75 -24.26
C GLY A 26 -15.58 10.39 -22.86
N SER A 27 -15.83 9.10 -22.59
CA SER A 27 -15.71 8.56 -21.25
C SER A 27 -14.30 8.89 -20.78
N SER A 28 -14.16 10.02 -20.13
CA SER A 28 -13.09 10.23 -19.18
C SER A 28 -13.34 9.20 -18.10
N SER A 29 -12.82 8.00 -18.29
CA SER A 29 -12.49 7.13 -17.18
C SER A 29 -11.66 8.03 -16.26
N ALA A 30 -12.29 8.53 -15.19
CA ALA A 30 -11.56 8.96 -14.05
C ALA A 30 -10.65 7.76 -13.77
N ASP A 31 -9.36 7.95 -14.00
CA ASP A 31 -8.32 7.09 -13.52
C ASP A 31 -8.48 7.10 -12.00
N SER A 32 -9.35 6.23 -11.52
CA SER A 32 -9.35 5.82 -10.14
C SER A 32 -7.99 5.19 -10.02
N THR A 33 -7.07 5.90 -9.40
CA THR A 33 -5.82 5.36 -8.91
C THR A 33 -6.25 4.25 -7.97
N THR A 34 -6.47 3.07 -8.54
CA THR A 34 -6.83 1.88 -7.79
C THR A 34 -5.59 1.61 -6.96
N ASN A 35 -5.72 1.76 -5.66
CA ASN A 35 -4.70 1.48 -4.66
C ASN A 35 -4.51 -0.05 -4.58
N SER A 36 -4.24 -0.67 -5.74
CA SER A 36 -4.13 -2.12 -5.91
C SER A 36 -2.83 -2.45 -6.62
N LEU A 37 -2.17 -3.44 -6.10
CA LEU A 37 -1.01 -4.05 -6.74
C LEU A 37 -1.46 -4.99 -7.87
N PRO A 38 -0.66 -5.19 -8.91
CA PRO A 38 -0.93 -6.19 -9.93
C PRO A 38 -0.91 -7.60 -9.32
N ASP A 39 -1.50 -8.56 -10.04
CA ASP A 39 -1.44 -9.96 -9.64
C ASP A 39 0.00 -10.44 -9.55
N GLY A 40 0.35 -11.10 -8.45
CA GLY A 40 1.69 -11.58 -8.20
C GLY A 40 2.06 -11.65 -6.73
N VAL A 41 3.35 -11.84 -6.49
CA VAL A 41 3.94 -11.79 -5.15
C VAL A 41 4.69 -10.47 -5.01
N HIS A 42 4.44 -9.75 -3.92
CA HIS A 42 5.04 -8.46 -3.60
C HIS A 42 5.65 -8.52 -2.22
N PHE A 43 6.91 -8.15 -2.12
CA PHE A 43 7.61 -7.99 -0.86
C PHE A 43 7.40 -6.59 -0.29
N GLY A 44 7.28 -6.48 1.03
CA GLY A 44 7.20 -5.20 1.71
C GLY A 44 6.91 -5.31 3.21
N PHE A 45 6.34 -4.24 3.74
CA PHE A 45 6.09 -4.10 5.17
C PHE A 45 4.62 -3.79 5.43
N ALA A 46 3.99 -4.62 6.27
CA ALA A 46 2.66 -4.37 6.78
C ALA A 46 2.74 -3.63 8.11
N THR A 47 2.05 -2.50 8.23
CA THR A 47 2.08 -1.65 9.43
C THR A 47 0.77 -1.65 10.20
N ALA A 48 -0.34 -2.05 9.56
CA ALA A 48 -1.64 -2.19 10.20
C ALA A 48 -2.49 -3.23 9.48
N PHE A 49 -3.38 -3.87 10.22
CA PHE A 49 -4.43 -4.71 9.67
C PHE A 49 -5.69 -4.57 10.51
N ALA A 50 -6.77 -4.10 9.90
CA ALA A 50 -8.05 -3.92 10.54
C ALA A 50 -9.19 -4.01 9.51
N ASP A 51 -10.33 -4.55 9.91
CA ASP A 51 -11.55 -4.62 9.08
C ASP A 51 -11.35 -5.30 7.70
N GLY A 52 -10.37 -6.21 7.60
CA GLY A 52 -10.02 -6.89 6.35
C GLY A 52 -9.16 -6.04 5.40
N GLU A 53 -8.60 -4.94 5.88
CA GLU A 53 -7.70 -4.07 5.14
C GLU A 53 -6.29 -4.09 5.73
N LEU A 54 -5.30 -4.25 4.86
CA LEU A 54 -3.87 -4.25 5.18
C LEU A 54 -3.25 -2.92 4.75
N THR A 55 -2.57 -2.24 5.66
CA THR A 55 -1.71 -1.11 5.31
C THR A 55 -0.32 -1.65 4.96
N PHE A 56 0.10 -1.48 3.72
CA PHE A 56 1.29 -2.09 3.16
C PHE A 56 2.17 -1.08 2.42
N THR A 57 3.47 -1.15 2.65
CA THR A 57 4.48 -0.40 1.90
C THR A 57 5.31 -1.39 1.11
N GLU A 58 5.22 -1.32 -0.23
CA GLU A 58 6.01 -2.18 -1.11
C GLU A 58 7.50 -1.85 -1.00
N ALA A 59 8.34 -2.87 -1.14
CA ALA A 59 9.78 -2.74 -1.09
C ALA A 59 10.46 -3.73 -2.04
N GLU A 60 11.70 -3.46 -2.37
CA GLU A 60 12.58 -4.37 -3.10
C GLU A 60 13.71 -4.83 -2.18
N ILE A 61 14.07 -6.10 -2.25
CA ILE A 61 15.19 -6.66 -1.52
C ILE A 61 16.28 -7.09 -2.48
N PHE A 62 17.49 -6.62 -2.25
CA PHE A 62 18.69 -6.95 -3.00
C PHE A 62 19.65 -7.70 -2.10
N THR A 63 20.44 -8.63 -2.65
CA THR A 63 21.38 -9.44 -1.89
C THR A 63 22.76 -9.48 -2.53
N GLY A 64 23.81 -9.71 -1.72
CA GLY A 64 25.19 -9.83 -2.19
C GLY A 64 25.68 -8.59 -2.93
N ASP A 65 26.39 -8.77 -4.05
CA ASP A 65 26.97 -7.68 -4.84
C ASP A 65 25.91 -6.69 -5.37
N GLU A 66 24.69 -7.16 -5.61
CA GLU A 66 23.57 -6.32 -6.05
C GLU A 66 23.14 -5.36 -4.93
N ALA A 67 23.10 -5.84 -3.67
CA ALA A 67 22.79 -5.00 -2.53
C ALA A 67 23.76 -3.82 -2.40
N ILE A 68 25.05 -4.08 -2.56
CA ILE A 68 26.09 -3.05 -2.54
C ILE A 68 25.89 -2.04 -3.69
N ALA A 69 25.59 -2.55 -4.89
CA ALA A 69 25.39 -1.71 -6.06
C ALA A 69 24.16 -0.82 -5.96
N GLU A 70 23.04 -1.37 -5.44
CA GLU A 70 21.80 -0.62 -5.30
C GLU A 70 21.85 0.39 -4.14
N ALA A 71 22.47 0.04 -3.01
CA ALA A 71 22.72 0.99 -1.92
C ALA A 71 23.57 2.18 -2.40
N ALA A 72 24.63 1.92 -3.17
CA ALA A 72 25.48 2.97 -3.72
C ALA A 72 24.74 3.90 -4.71
N LYS A 73 23.78 3.38 -5.48
CA LYS A 73 22.93 4.21 -6.37
C LYS A 73 22.04 5.17 -5.58
N ASP A 74 21.55 4.74 -4.41
CA ASP A 74 20.73 5.54 -3.52
C ASP A 74 21.54 6.47 -2.62
N GLY A 75 22.87 6.40 -2.71
CA GLY A 75 23.79 7.21 -1.89
C GLY A 75 23.95 6.71 -0.46
N GLU A 76 23.54 5.47 -0.21
CA GLU A 76 23.67 4.79 1.07
C GLU A 76 25.04 4.11 1.21
N PRO A 77 25.54 3.94 2.44
CA PRO A 77 26.77 3.19 2.68
C PRO A 77 26.61 1.71 2.32
N GLU A 78 27.74 1.02 2.15
CA GLU A 78 27.72 -0.44 1.98
C GLU A 78 26.94 -1.11 3.12
N PRO A 79 25.95 -1.97 2.80
CA PRO A 79 25.14 -2.63 3.80
C PRO A 79 26.01 -3.49 4.73
N PRO A 80 25.80 -3.43 6.06
CA PRO A 80 26.59 -4.22 7.02
C PRO A 80 26.27 -5.72 6.96
N ASN A 81 25.11 -6.07 6.39
CA ASN A 81 24.66 -7.42 6.11
C ASN A 81 24.57 -7.57 4.59
N ASP A 82 24.59 -8.80 4.11
CA ASP A 82 24.57 -9.10 2.67
C ASP A 82 23.21 -8.77 1.98
N PHE A 83 22.45 -7.79 2.50
CA PHE A 83 21.19 -7.37 1.88
C PHE A 83 20.95 -5.86 2.02
N TYR A 84 20.21 -5.31 1.04
CA TYR A 84 19.73 -3.93 1.03
C TYR A 84 18.24 -3.90 0.69
N ILE A 85 17.48 -3.08 1.39
CA ILE A 85 16.03 -2.93 1.17
C ILE A 85 15.75 -1.51 0.71
N ARG A 86 15.20 -1.39 -0.49
CA ARG A 86 14.66 -0.14 -1.02
C ARG A 86 13.14 -0.14 -0.85
N ARG A 87 12.64 0.77 -0.06
CA ARG A 87 11.19 0.98 0.09
C ARG A 87 10.67 1.92 -0.97
N SER A 88 9.45 1.69 -1.44
CA SER A 88 8.75 2.64 -2.30
C SER A 88 8.61 3.98 -1.60
N GLU A 89 8.87 5.07 -2.32
CA GLU A 89 8.73 6.45 -1.80
C GLU A 89 7.27 6.92 -1.72
N GLY A 90 6.31 6.09 -2.16
CA GLY A 90 4.88 6.41 -2.17
C GLY A 90 4.23 6.31 -0.79
N GLU A 91 3.00 6.81 -0.71
CA GLU A 91 2.14 6.57 0.46
C GLU A 91 1.86 5.06 0.60
N PRO A 92 1.72 4.57 1.83
CA PRO A 92 1.33 3.18 2.06
C PRO A 92 0.02 2.83 1.36
N LEU A 93 -0.05 1.65 0.79
CA LEU A 93 -1.24 1.12 0.13
C LEU A 93 -2.22 0.56 1.17
N THR A 94 -3.51 0.73 0.92
CA THR A 94 -4.55 0.01 1.65
C THR A 94 -5.08 -1.10 0.76
N LEU A 95 -4.85 -2.34 1.13
CA LEU A 95 -5.15 -3.53 0.34
C LEU A 95 -6.22 -4.38 1.03
N THR A 96 -7.22 -4.80 0.29
CA THR A 96 -8.23 -5.74 0.78
C THR A 96 -7.63 -7.14 0.91
N VAL A 97 -7.83 -7.79 2.04
CA VAL A 97 -7.41 -9.18 2.31
C VAL A 97 -8.60 -10.11 2.31
N ALA A 98 -8.47 -11.24 1.60
CA ALA A 98 -9.50 -12.26 1.61
C ALA A 98 -9.66 -12.87 3.02
N ASN A 99 -10.88 -13.14 3.44
CA ASN A 99 -11.14 -13.71 4.77
C ASN A 99 -10.51 -15.10 4.98
N ASP A 100 -10.28 -15.81 3.87
CA ASP A 100 -9.65 -17.12 3.79
C ASP A 100 -8.21 -17.06 3.24
N ALA A 101 -7.59 -15.88 3.26
CA ALA A 101 -6.19 -15.74 2.86
C ALA A 101 -5.30 -16.66 3.71
N SER A 102 -4.35 -17.30 3.05
CA SER A 102 -3.33 -18.07 3.76
C SER A 102 -2.39 -17.15 4.51
N VAL A 103 -2.13 -17.44 5.77
CA VAL A 103 -1.16 -16.69 6.60
C VAL A 103 -0.10 -17.63 7.07
N SER A 104 1.17 -17.27 6.87
CA SER A 104 2.33 -18.02 7.35
C SER A 104 3.25 -17.08 8.11
N VAL A 105 3.66 -17.50 9.30
CA VAL A 105 4.57 -16.76 10.18
C VAL A 105 5.82 -17.59 10.46
N ILE A 106 6.92 -16.95 10.80
CA ILE A 106 8.18 -17.64 11.11
C ILE A 106 8.26 -17.87 12.61
N GLY A 107 8.44 -19.13 13.00
CA GLY A 107 8.62 -19.49 14.39
C GLY A 107 9.95 -18.96 14.95
N SER A 108 9.92 -18.39 16.17
CA SER A 108 11.11 -17.86 16.84
C SER A 108 12.20 -18.93 17.12
N ASP A 109 11.78 -20.17 17.26
CA ASP A 109 12.68 -21.25 17.69
C ASP A 109 13.34 -22.00 16.53
N THR A 110 12.73 -22.00 15.36
CA THR A 110 13.14 -22.88 14.27
C THR A 110 13.36 -22.18 12.92
N ILE A 111 13.03 -20.90 12.78
CA ILE A 111 13.02 -20.16 11.50
C ILE A 111 12.27 -20.96 10.41
N GLN A 112 11.21 -21.64 10.82
CA GLN A 112 10.36 -22.42 9.93
C GLN A 112 9.00 -21.79 9.80
N PRO A 113 8.43 -21.76 8.58
CA PRO A 113 7.06 -21.29 8.37
C PRO A 113 6.07 -22.10 9.21
N THR A 114 5.19 -21.39 9.89
CA THR A 114 4.09 -21.96 10.67
C THR A 114 2.78 -21.34 10.15
N GLU A 115 1.78 -22.17 9.93
CA GLU A 115 0.46 -21.68 9.53
C GLU A 115 -0.18 -20.87 10.65
N SER A 116 -0.81 -19.77 10.26
CA SER A 116 -1.61 -18.89 11.10
C SER A 116 -2.92 -18.54 10.38
N SER A 117 -3.68 -17.61 10.91
CA SER A 117 -4.94 -17.19 10.32
C SER A 117 -5.04 -15.67 10.22
N VAL A 118 -5.90 -15.20 9.32
CA VAL A 118 -6.26 -13.78 9.21
C VAL A 118 -6.79 -13.23 10.53
N THR A 119 -7.51 -14.04 11.31
CA THR A 119 -8.03 -13.65 12.63
C THR A 119 -6.92 -13.44 13.64
N GLU A 120 -5.93 -14.33 13.69
CA GLU A 120 -4.77 -14.20 14.57
C GLU A 120 -3.92 -12.99 14.18
N LEU A 121 -3.73 -12.77 12.88
CA LEU A 121 -3.02 -11.60 12.36
C LEU A 121 -3.75 -10.30 12.77
N ALA A 122 -5.09 -10.25 12.66
CA ALA A 122 -5.88 -9.11 13.09
C ALA A 122 -5.72 -8.81 14.59
N SER A 123 -5.82 -9.86 15.42
CA SER A 123 -5.63 -9.74 16.87
C SER A 123 -4.24 -9.23 17.22
N PHE A 124 -3.23 -9.69 16.48
CA PHE A 124 -1.85 -9.23 16.65
C PHE A 124 -1.72 -7.72 16.37
N PHE A 125 -2.21 -7.23 15.22
CA PHE A 125 -2.15 -5.80 14.89
C PHE A 125 -3.02 -4.95 15.81
N ALA A 126 -4.06 -5.50 16.41
CA ALA A 126 -4.85 -4.84 17.45
C ALA A 126 -4.13 -4.75 18.80
N GLY A 127 -2.97 -5.40 18.96
CA GLY A 127 -2.29 -5.52 20.25
C GLY A 127 -2.97 -6.50 21.20
N GLU A 128 -3.84 -7.36 20.66
CA GLU A 128 -4.59 -8.37 21.37
C GLU A 128 -4.08 -9.75 20.93
N GLY A 129 -3.39 -10.43 21.75
CA GLY A 129 -2.90 -11.76 21.43
C GLY A 129 -1.46 -11.77 20.96
N ASP A 130 -0.95 -12.96 20.92
CA ASP A 130 0.42 -13.29 20.59
C ASP A 130 0.35 -14.27 19.42
N ILE A 131 0.78 -13.84 18.24
CA ILE A 131 1.11 -14.81 17.20
C ILE A 131 2.39 -15.46 17.70
N ALA A 132 2.23 -16.54 18.45
CA ALA A 132 3.34 -17.26 19.06
C ALA A 132 4.37 -17.59 17.99
N GLY A 133 5.54 -16.97 18.11
CA GLY A 133 6.68 -17.31 17.32
C GLY A 133 6.97 -16.41 16.11
N THR A 134 6.29 -15.26 15.93
CA THR A 134 6.70 -14.31 14.88
C THR A 134 8.08 -13.76 15.17
N TYR A 135 9.03 -14.13 14.33
CA TYR A 135 10.41 -13.69 14.43
C TYR A 135 10.54 -12.17 14.35
N SER A 136 9.84 -11.54 13.43
CA SER A 136 9.87 -10.08 13.22
C SER A 136 9.44 -9.29 14.44
N PHE A 137 8.55 -9.85 15.25
CA PHE A 137 8.07 -9.19 16.46
C PHE A 137 8.91 -9.49 17.68
N ALA A 138 9.48 -10.71 17.78
CA ALA A 138 10.39 -11.07 18.86
C ALA A 138 11.73 -10.31 18.78
N SER A 139 12.19 -9.95 17.57
CA SER A 139 13.45 -9.27 17.34
C SER A 139 13.37 -7.74 17.43
N GLY A 140 12.19 -7.15 17.63
CA GLY A 140 12.01 -5.70 17.72
C GLY A 140 12.14 -4.96 16.38
N VAL A 141 12.04 -5.65 15.26
CA VAL A 141 12.08 -5.08 13.89
C VAL A 141 10.79 -4.31 13.56
N THR A 142 10.15 -3.75 14.58
CA THR A 142 8.86 -3.07 14.44
C THR A 142 8.97 -1.64 13.90
N GLU A 143 10.17 -1.09 13.73
CA GLU A 143 10.33 0.28 13.22
C GLU A 143 9.74 0.45 11.81
N PHE A 144 9.75 -0.62 11.01
CA PHE A 144 9.29 -0.58 9.62
C PHE A 144 7.98 -1.34 9.38
N GLY A 145 7.52 -2.08 10.36
CA GLY A 145 6.37 -2.98 10.26
C GLY A 145 6.77 -4.45 10.12
N TRP A 146 5.79 -5.29 9.85
CA TRP A 146 5.95 -6.73 9.63
C TRP A 146 6.42 -7.00 8.21
N SER A 147 7.62 -7.52 8.04
CA SER A 147 8.19 -7.90 6.74
C SER A 147 7.44 -9.11 6.18
N THR A 148 6.86 -8.99 5.02
CA THR A 148 6.00 -10.02 4.45
C THR A 148 6.00 -10.02 2.93
N ASP A 149 5.93 -11.21 2.36
CA ASP A 149 5.48 -11.42 0.99
C ASP A 149 3.96 -11.51 0.99
N ILE A 150 3.31 -10.70 0.17
CA ILE A 150 1.87 -10.81 -0.08
C ILE A 150 1.63 -11.38 -1.47
N THR A 151 0.62 -12.24 -1.60
CA THR A 151 0.15 -12.74 -2.89
C THR A 151 -1.16 -12.04 -3.27
N VAL A 152 -1.15 -11.33 -4.38
CA VAL A 152 -2.32 -10.62 -4.91
C VAL A 152 -2.92 -11.40 -6.08
N ARG A 153 -4.24 -11.52 -6.11
CA ARG A 153 -5.04 -12.05 -7.24
C ARG A 153 -6.30 -11.23 -7.38
N ASP A 154 -6.59 -10.80 -8.60
CA ASP A 154 -7.79 -9.97 -8.91
C ASP A 154 -7.90 -8.74 -7.98
N GLY A 155 -6.76 -8.13 -7.62
CA GLY A 155 -6.70 -6.96 -6.74
C GLY A 155 -6.96 -7.24 -5.26
N VAL A 156 -6.99 -8.50 -4.83
CA VAL A 156 -7.21 -8.92 -3.44
C VAL A 156 -5.99 -9.71 -2.94
N VAL A 157 -5.58 -9.47 -1.72
CA VAL A 157 -4.52 -10.25 -1.06
C VAL A 157 -5.10 -11.60 -0.63
N VAL A 158 -4.56 -12.68 -1.20
CA VAL A 158 -4.99 -14.07 -0.93
C VAL A 158 -3.96 -14.86 -0.12
N GLY A 159 -2.82 -14.29 0.14
CA GLY A 159 -1.76 -14.91 0.95
C GLY A 159 -0.83 -13.88 1.55
N LEU A 160 -0.36 -14.15 2.76
CA LEU A 160 0.63 -13.37 3.49
C LEU A 160 1.64 -14.36 4.09
N ALA A 161 2.91 -14.15 3.81
CA ALA A 161 3.97 -14.99 4.34
C ALA A 161 5.05 -14.11 4.96
N GLU A 162 5.32 -14.28 6.26
CA GLU A 162 6.39 -13.54 6.91
C GLU A 162 7.71 -13.77 6.19
N TYR A 163 8.42 -12.69 5.93
CA TYR A 163 9.74 -12.73 5.30
C TYR A 163 10.83 -12.62 6.37
N TYR A 164 11.74 -13.59 6.38
CA TYR A 164 12.88 -13.55 7.29
C TYR A 164 13.90 -12.51 6.84
N LEU A 165 14.18 -11.55 7.70
CA LEU A 165 15.30 -10.62 7.56
C LEU A 165 16.41 -11.04 8.51
N PRO A 166 17.58 -11.45 8.00
CA PRO A 166 18.69 -11.97 8.82
C PRO A 166 19.33 -10.90 9.73
#